data_40bb4bfad9c3cd3eec19cabb9fba27b4
#
_entry.id   40bb4bfad9c3cd3eec19cabb9fba27b4
#
_cell.length_a   1.000
_cell.length_b   1.000
_cell.length_c   1.000
_cell.angle_alpha   90.00
_cell.angle_beta   90.00
_cell.angle_gamma   90.00
#
_symmetry.space_group_name_H-M   'P 1'
#
loop_
_entity.id
_entity.type
_entity.pdbx_description
1 polymer ?
#
loop_
_entity_poly.entity_id
_entity_poly.type
_entity_poly.pdbx_seq_one_letter_code
_entity_poly.pdbx_strand_id
1 'polypeptide(L)'
;LMSQHPKHVAVLNAAAEKGDWGKPLPAGVHRGIAQFMGYGSYSAAVAEVSVSDRGQLKVHRMVLALDCGHAVNPGQIAAQVEGSVAYGLTATLYGECKVKDGRMVDLNFDSYQIMRLAEMPKVETVIVPSHDFWGGVGEPTISVVAPAVLNAIYAATGKPVRQLPLKNVRLV
;
A
#
# COMPACT_ATOMS: atom_id res chain seq x y z
N LEU A 1 15.55 -1.32 -17.82
CA LEU A 1 16.11 -1.81 -16.55
C LEU A 1 15.34 -3.02 -16.02
N MET A 2 13.99 -2.98 -15.98
CA MET A 2 13.18 -4.09 -15.44
C MET A 2 13.01 -5.29 -16.37
N SER A 3 13.31 -5.17 -17.66
CA SER A 3 13.16 -6.28 -18.62
C SER A 3 13.97 -7.53 -18.27
N GLN A 4 15.05 -7.36 -17.52
CA GLN A 4 15.89 -8.47 -17.03
C GLN A 4 15.34 -9.12 -15.72
N HIS A 5 14.23 -8.62 -15.21
CA HIS A 5 13.62 -9.06 -13.95
C HIS A 5 12.14 -9.42 -14.17
N PRO A 6 11.83 -10.54 -14.82
CA PRO A 6 10.50 -10.87 -15.31
C PRO A 6 9.43 -10.93 -14.21
N LYS A 7 9.77 -11.38 -13.01
CA LYS A 7 8.82 -11.42 -11.88
C LYS A 7 8.41 -10.03 -11.39
N HIS A 8 9.35 -9.07 -11.35
CA HIS A 8 9.04 -7.68 -11.06
C HIS A 8 8.09 -7.09 -12.11
N VAL A 9 8.35 -7.37 -13.39
CA VAL A 9 7.49 -6.93 -14.49
C VAL A 9 6.11 -7.57 -14.40
N ALA A 10 6.04 -8.86 -14.08
CA ALA A 10 4.78 -9.60 -14.00
C ALA A 10 3.85 -9.01 -12.92
N VAL A 11 4.32 -8.81 -11.69
CA VAL A 11 3.49 -8.23 -10.62
C VAL A 11 3.13 -6.77 -10.88
N LEU A 12 4.06 -6.00 -11.46
CA LEU A 12 3.79 -4.60 -11.83
C LEU A 12 2.69 -4.52 -12.89
N ASN A 13 2.77 -5.31 -13.94
CA ASN A 13 1.77 -5.36 -15.01
C ASN A 13 0.42 -5.85 -14.48
N ALA A 14 0.41 -6.89 -13.64
CA ALA A 14 -0.82 -7.42 -13.06
C ALA A 14 -1.53 -6.38 -12.17
N ALA A 15 -0.78 -5.64 -11.35
CA ALA A 15 -1.34 -4.55 -10.55
C ALA A 15 -1.83 -3.41 -11.43
N ALA A 16 -1.09 -3.03 -12.46
CA ALA A 16 -1.44 -1.97 -13.40
C ALA A 16 -2.70 -2.32 -14.21
N GLU A 17 -2.79 -3.53 -14.75
CA GLU A 17 -3.94 -4.01 -15.51
C GLU A 17 -5.21 -4.03 -14.65
N LYS A 18 -5.16 -4.69 -13.49
CA LYS A 18 -6.28 -4.78 -12.57
C LYS A 18 -6.66 -3.43 -11.96
N GLY A 19 -5.67 -2.55 -11.76
CA GLY A 19 -5.83 -1.17 -11.27
C GLY A 19 -6.23 -0.19 -12.36
N ASP A 20 -6.53 -0.63 -13.58
CA ASP A 20 -6.91 0.21 -14.71
C ASP A 20 -5.91 1.34 -14.99
N TRP A 21 -4.58 1.07 -14.84
CA TRP A 21 -3.53 2.07 -15.04
C TRP A 21 -3.62 2.68 -16.45
N GLY A 22 -3.61 4.01 -16.51
CA GLY A 22 -3.76 4.75 -17.78
C GLY A 22 -5.21 5.00 -18.21
N LYS A 23 -6.22 4.38 -17.58
CA LYS A 23 -7.63 4.70 -17.87
C LYS A 23 -8.08 5.94 -17.09
N PRO A 24 -9.09 6.67 -17.58
CA PRO A 24 -9.67 7.83 -16.90
C PRO A 24 -10.16 7.47 -15.48
N LEU A 25 -10.04 8.41 -14.57
CA LEU A 25 -10.53 8.35 -13.19
C LEU A 25 -11.68 9.35 -12.97
N PRO A 26 -12.50 9.14 -11.93
CA PRO A 26 -13.40 10.17 -11.45
C PRO A 26 -12.65 11.47 -11.12
N ALA A 27 -13.32 12.61 -11.27
CA ALA A 27 -12.73 13.92 -10.99
C ALA A 27 -12.19 13.98 -9.56
N GLY A 28 -10.96 14.49 -9.41
CA GLY A 28 -10.26 14.62 -8.13
C GLY A 28 -9.65 13.32 -7.57
N VAL A 29 -9.78 12.20 -8.28
CA VAL A 29 -9.12 10.93 -7.91
C VAL A 29 -7.84 10.77 -8.72
N HIS A 30 -6.78 10.30 -8.07
CA HIS A 30 -5.45 10.13 -8.66
C HIS A 30 -4.89 8.75 -8.32
N ARG A 31 -4.04 8.22 -9.21
CA ARG A 31 -3.37 6.92 -9.01
C ARG A 31 -1.89 7.06 -8.70
N GLY A 32 -1.41 6.15 -7.87
CA GLY A 32 0.00 5.90 -7.66
C GLY A 32 0.28 4.41 -7.73
N ILE A 33 1.46 4.04 -8.19
CA ILE A 33 1.90 2.67 -8.31
C ILE A 33 3.25 2.50 -7.63
N ALA A 34 3.47 1.35 -7.02
CA ALA A 34 4.75 0.97 -6.42
C ALA A 34 4.97 -0.53 -6.54
N GLN A 35 6.22 -0.95 -6.37
CA GLN A 35 6.64 -2.35 -6.51
C GLN A 35 7.79 -2.63 -5.54
N PHE A 36 7.83 -3.86 -5.02
CA PHE A 36 8.82 -4.31 -4.05
C PHE A 36 9.11 -5.80 -4.21
N MET A 37 10.32 -6.22 -3.82
CA MET A 37 10.68 -7.62 -3.64
C MET A 37 11.30 -7.83 -2.28
N GLY A 38 10.80 -8.81 -1.56
CA GLY A 38 11.32 -9.20 -0.25
C GLY A 38 10.70 -10.51 0.22
N TYR A 39 11.36 -11.17 1.15
CA TYR A 39 10.89 -12.44 1.71
C TYR A 39 10.71 -13.56 0.67
N GLY A 40 11.45 -13.51 -0.44
CA GLY A 40 11.31 -14.44 -1.57
C GLY A 40 10.07 -14.20 -2.44
N SER A 41 9.31 -13.15 -2.20
CA SER A 41 8.10 -12.77 -2.96
C SER A 41 8.25 -11.44 -3.66
N TYR A 42 7.44 -11.24 -4.69
CA TYR A 42 7.35 -9.99 -5.47
C TYR A 42 5.97 -9.40 -5.32
N SER A 43 5.88 -8.11 -5.07
CA SER A 43 4.60 -7.44 -4.89
C SER A 43 4.57 -6.10 -5.62
N ALA A 44 3.37 -5.71 -6.06
CA ALA A 44 3.11 -4.38 -6.60
C ALA A 44 1.73 -3.90 -6.14
N ALA A 45 1.55 -2.59 -6.02
CA ALA A 45 0.28 -2.00 -5.65
C ALA A 45 -0.05 -0.80 -6.52
N VAL A 46 -1.34 -0.65 -6.85
CA VAL A 46 -1.94 0.58 -7.34
C VAL A 46 -2.86 1.12 -6.26
N ALA A 47 -2.68 2.38 -5.88
CA ALA A 47 -3.54 3.11 -4.95
C ALA A 47 -4.33 4.19 -5.69
N GLU A 48 -5.62 4.33 -5.40
CA GLU A 48 -6.47 5.43 -5.83
C GLU A 48 -6.80 6.32 -4.65
N VAL A 49 -6.45 7.59 -4.75
CA VAL A 49 -6.65 8.56 -3.66
C VAL A 49 -7.29 9.85 -4.16
N SER A 50 -7.91 10.58 -3.25
CA SER A 50 -8.24 11.99 -3.43
C SER A 50 -7.69 12.81 -2.27
N VAL A 51 -7.31 14.06 -2.57
CA VAL A 51 -6.88 15.05 -1.58
C VAL A 51 -7.80 16.26 -1.74
N SER A 52 -8.52 16.62 -0.68
CA SER A 52 -9.39 17.79 -0.71
C SER A 52 -8.60 19.09 -0.66
N ASP A 53 -9.24 20.24 -0.98
CA ASP A 53 -8.65 21.58 -0.86
C ASP A 53 -8.20 21.91 0.57
N ARG A 54 -8.70 21.19 1.56
CA ARG A 54 -8.30 21.29 2.97
C ARG A 54 -7.17 20.32 3.35
N GLY A 55 -6.62 19.57 2.38
CA GLY A 55 -5.56 18.61 2.59
C GLY A 55 -6.01 17.27 3.22
N GLN A 56 -7.32 16.98 3.21
CA GLN A 56 -7.82 15.70 3.71
C GLN A 56 -7.60 14.61 2.66
N LEU A 57 -6.87 13.58 3.02
CA LEU A 57 -6.63 12.40 2.20
C LEU A 57 -7.77 11.40 2.37
N LYS A 58 -8.22 10.82 1.25
CA LYS A 58 -9.04 9.62 1.23
C LYS A 58 -8.43 8.59 0.29
N VAL A 59 -8.18 7.38 0.79
CA VAL A 59 -7.80 6.22 -0.01
C VAL A 59 -9.09 5.50 -0.40
N HIS A 60 -9.35 5.38 -1.70
CA HIS A 60 -10.60 4.80 -2.21
C HIS A 60 -10.47 3.32 -2.52
N ARG A 61 -9.35 2.95 -3.16
CA ARG A 61 -9.11 1.61 -3.66
C ARG A 61 -7.62 1.29 -3.62
N MET A 62 -7.31 0.06 -3.31
CA MET A 62 -5.96 -0.49 -3.46
C MET A 62 -6.03 -1.83 -4.17
N VAL A 63 -5.27 -1.97 -5.23
CA VAL A 63 -5.07 -3.23 -5.96
C VAL A 63 -3.67 -3.70 -5.70
N LEU A 64 -3.51 -4.90 -5.17
CA LEU A 64 -2.21 -5.50 -4.87
C LEU A 64 -2.03 -6.77 -5.66
N ALA A 65 -0.91 -6.86 -6.38
CA ALA A 65 -0.46 -8.07 -7.04
C ALA A 65 0.68 -8.71 -6.25
N LEU A 66 0.65 -10.02 -6.11
CA LEU A 66 1.64 -10.81 -5.37
C LEU A 66 2.02 -12.07 -6.14
N ASP A 67 3.33 -12.27 -6.35
CA ASP A 67 3.93 -13.53 -6.73
C ASP A 67 4.70 -14.08 -5.51
N CYS A 68 4.15 -15.12 -4.91
CA CYS A 68 4.77 -15.86 -3.80
C CYS A 68 5.24 -17.24 -4.22
N GLY A 69 5.47 -17.47 -5.50
CA GLY A 69 5.78 -18.79 -6.05
C GLY A 69 4.52 -19.63 -6.22
N HIS A 70 4.42 -20.72 -5.48
CA HIS A 70 3.24 -21.58 -5.48
C HIS A 70 2.19 -21.09 -4.45
N ALA A 71 0.99 -20.78 -4.93
CA ALA A 71 -0.12 -20.34 -4.10
C ALA A 71 -0.88 -21.54 -3.52
N VAL A 72 -0.55 -21.94 -2.30
CA VAL A 72 -1.18 -23.12 -1.64
C VAL A 72 -2.64 -22.84 -1.31
N ASN A 73 -2.96 -21.66 -0.78
CA ASN A 73 -4.32 -21.27 -0.42
C ASN A 73 -4.60 -19.82 -0.83
N PRO A 74 -5.20 -19.60 -2.01
CA PRO A 74 -5.49 -18.25 -2.51
C PRO A 74 -6.36 -17.40 -1.56
N GLY A 75 -7.32 -18.01 -0.86
CA GLY A 75 -8.17 -17.30 0.10
C GLY A 75 -7.38 -16.77 1.31
N GLN A 76 -6.45 -17.55 1.83
CA GLN A 76 -5.56 -17.13 2.91
C GLN A 76 -4.60 -16.02 2.44
N ILE A 77 -4.10 -16.12 1.20
CA ILE A 77 -3.26 -15.09 0.60
C ILE A 77 -4.03 -13.77 0.50
N ALA A 78 -5.27 -13.80 0.00
CA ALA A 78 -6.10 -12.61 -0.08
C ALA A 78 -6.34 -11.97 1.30
N ALA A 79 -6.63 -12.76 2.33
CA ALA A 79 -6.79 -12.27 3.69
C ALA A 79 -5.51 -11.62 4.24
N GLN A 80 -4.33 -12.17 3.95
CA GLN A 80 -3.05 -11.56 4.32
C GLN A 80 -2.81 -10.24 3.59
N VAL A 81 -3.15 -10.16 2.31
CA VAL A 81 -3.05 -8.93 1.51
C VAL A 81 -3.97 -7.83 2.06
N GLU A 82 -5.22 -8.15 2.38
CA GLU A 82 -6.16 -7.21 3.01
C GLU A 82 -5.63 -6.71 4.36
N GLY A 83 -5.15 -7.61 5.21
CA GLY A 83 -4.52 -7.28 6.48
C GLY A 83 -3.30 -6.38 6.31
N SER A 84 -2.47 -6.63 5.30
CA SER A 84 -1.29 -5.82 5.01
C SER A 84 -1.64 -4.38 4.64
N VAL A 85 -2.76 -4.16 3.94
CA VAL A 85 -3.26 -2.80 3.63
C VAL A 85 -3.65 -2.07 4.91
N ALA A 86 -4.35 -2.74 5.83
CA ALA A 86 -4.74 -2.15 7.12
C ALA A 86 -3.51 -1.70 7.92
N TYR A 87 -2.51 -2.56 8.06
CA TYR A 87 -1.28 -2.24 8.78
C TYR A 87 -0.41 -1.21 8.04
N GLY A 88 -0.26 -1.36 6.73
CA GLY A 88 0.49 -0.41 5.89
C GLY A 88 -0.10 0.99 5.90
N LEU A 89 -1.43 1.12 5.82
CA LEU A 89 -2.11 2.41 5.95
C LEU A 89 -2.03 2.96 7.38
N THR A 90 -2.15 2.11 8.41
CA THR A 90 -1.95 2.53 9.80
C THR A 90 -0.59 3.18 9.98
N ALA A 91 0.47 2.53 9.51
CA ALA A 91 1.83 3.06 9.57
C ALA A 91 1.97 4.37 8.76
N THR A 92 1.39 4.41 7.55
CA THR A 92 1.46 5.57 6.65
C THR A 92 0.73 6.78 7.22
N LEU A 93 -0.47 6.57 7.76
CA LEU A 93 -1.35 7.66 8.20
C LEU A 93 -1.04 8.12 9.62
N TYR A 94 -0.77 7.19 10.53
CA TYR A 94 -0.79 7.43 11.98
C TYR A 94 0.46 6.96 12.74
N GLY A 95 1.19 5.96 12.22
CA GLY A 95 2.23 5.23 12.94
C GLY A 95 3.36 6.09 13.48
N GLU A 96 3.30 6.42 14.75
CA GLU A 96 4.31 7.19 15.46
C GLU A 96 4.37 6.74 16.91
N CYS A 97 5.56 6.37 17.37
CA CYS A 97 5.83 6.08 18.77
C CYS A 97 6.81 7.12 19.33
N LYS A 98 6.39 7.83 20.37
CA LYS A 98 7.22 8.85 21.03
C LYS A 98 7.78 8.33 22.35
N VAL A 99 9.05 8.61 22.56
CA VAL A 99 9.71 8.36 23.85
C VAL A 99 9.96 9.70 24.52
N LYS A 100 9.53 9.86 25.76
CA LYS A 100 9.80 11.03 26.60
C LYS A 100 10.32 10.55 27.95
N ASP A 101 11.43 11.12 28.40
CA ASP A 101 12.07 10.79 29.68
C ASP A 101 12.29 9.27 29.87
N GLY A 102 12.72 8.57 28.80
CA GLY A 102 12.99 7.14 28.78
C GLY A 102 11.75 6.24 28.81
N ARG A 103 10.55 6.79 28.61
CA ARG A 103 9.28 6.05 28.60
C ARG A 103 8.49 6.31 27.32
N MET A 104 7.71 5.31 26.91
CA MET A 104 6.74 5.48 25.82
C MET A 104 5.65 6.47 26.23
N VAL A 105 5.26 7.36 25.33
CA VAL A 105 4.14 8.29 25.52
C VAL A 105 2.83 7.58 25.33
N ASP A 106 2.74 6.79 24.24
CA ASP A 106 1.57 5.99 23.93
C ASP A 106 1.72 4.61 24.57
N LEU A 107 0.86 4.29 25.53
CA LEU A 107 0.98 3.08 26.36
C LEU A 107 0.02 1.98 25.92
N ASN A 108 -1.07 2.32 25.24
CA ASN A 108 -2.10 1.36 24.87
C ASN A 108 -2.91 1.86 23.65
N PHE A 109 -3.88 1.08 23.19
CA PHE A 109 -4.72 1.37 22.02
C PHE A 109 -5.68 2.56 22.19
N ASP A 110 -5.84 3.09 23.36
CA ASP A 110 -6.58 4.34 23.62
C ASP A 110 -5.80 5.59 23.19
N SER A 111 -4.47 5.54 23.25
CA SER A 111 -3.56 6.62 22.86
C SER A 111 -2.82 6.36 21.53
N TYR A 112 -2.46 5.11 21.24
CA TYR A 112 -1.85 4.72 19.99
C TYR A 112 -2.90 4.56 18.88
N GLN A 113 -2.89 5.49 17.92
CA GLN A 113 -3.87 5.52 16.84
C GLN A 113 -3.59 4.45 15.78
N ILE A 114 -4.61 3.65 15.46
CA ILE A 114 -4.64 2.72 14.35
C ILE A 114 -5.80 3.04 13.41
N MET A 115 -5.70 2.61 12.15
CA MET A 115 -6.75 2.76 11.16
C MET A 115 -8.04 2.05 11.60
N ARG A 116 -9.18 2.67 11.38
CA ARG A 116 -10.49 2.12 11.71
C ARG A 116 -11.13 1.47 10.48
N LEU A 117 -12.05 0.54 10.70
CA LEU A 117 -12.75 -0.16 9.62
C LEU A 117 -13.43 0.79 8.62
N ALA A 118 -13.96 1.91 9.09
CA ALA A 118 -14.59 2.94 8.24
C ALA A 118 -13.61 3.66 7.31
N GLU A 119 -12.30 3.58 7.57
CA GLU A 119 -11.25 4.20 6.77
C GLU A 119 -10.66 3.20 5.74
N MET A 120 -11.03 1.91 5.86
CA MET A 120 -10.50 0.86 5.00
C MET A 120 -10.94 1.08 3.53
N PRO A 121 -10.00 1.17 2.58
CA PRO A 121 -10.34 1.25 1.17
C PRO A 121 -10.89 -0.09 0.66
N LYS A 122 -11.48 -0.07 -0.54
CA LYS A 122 -11.72 -1.32 -1.28
C LYS A 122 -10.36 -1.95 -1.61
N VAL A 123 -10.15 -3.19 -1.20
CA VAL A 123 -8.91 -3.95 -1.51
C VAL A 123 -9.21 -5.05 -2.51
N GLU A 124 -8.35 -5.18 -3.50
CA GLU A 124 -8.42 -6.23 -4.52
C GLU A 124 -7.06 -6.92 -4.63
N THR A 125 -7.05 -8.23 -4.55
CA THR A 125 -5.83 -9.06 -4.64
C THR A 125 -5.73 -9.73 -6.00
N VAL A 126 -4.54 -9.70 -6.58
CA VAL A 126 -4.16 -10.46 -7.79
C VAL A 126 -3.00 -11.37 -7.45
N ILE A 127 -3.21 -12.67 -7.55
CA ILE A 127 -2.14 -13.66 -7.38
C ILE A 127 -1.53 -13.93 -8.74
N VAL A 128 -0.22 -13.75 -8.85
CA VAL A 128 0.57 -13.98 -10.06
C VAL A 128 1.44 -15.22 -9.83
N PRO A 129 1.00 -16.43 -10.23
CA PRO A 129 1.73 -17.64 -9.91
C PRO A 129 2.95 -17.79 -10.83
N SER A 130 4.15 -17.88 -10.25
CA SER A 130 5.36 -18.26 -10.98
C SER A 130 5.69 -19.74 -10.88
N HIS A 131 4.98 -20.48 -10.01
CA HIS A 131 5.22 -21.89 -9.71
C HIS A 131 6.62 -22.20 -9.18
N ASP A 132 7.32 -21.19 -8.70
CA ASP A 132 8.61 -21.31 -8.05
C ASP A 132 8.48 -21.75 -6.59
N PHE A 133 9.63 -21.85 -5.91
CA PHE A 133 9.68 -22.10 -4.48
C PHE A 133 8.92 -21.02 -3.71
N TRP A 134 8.32 -21.39 -2.60
CA TRP A 134 7.45 -20.53 -1.80
C TRP A 134 8.18 -19.33 -1.20
N GLY A 135 7.65 -18.15 -1.44
CA GLY A 135 8.00 -16.93 -0.75
C GLY A 135 7.06 -16.63 0.40
N GLY A 136 7.43 -15.64 1.22
CA GLY A 136 6.59 -15.13 2.30
C GLY A 136 5.34 -14.43 1.77
N VAL A 137 4.24 -14.50 2.53
CA VAL A 137 2.96 -13.85 2.20
C VAL A 137 2.53 -12.85 3.27
N GLY A 138 3.09 -12.96 4.48
CA GLY A 138 2.69 -12.12 5.61
C GLY A 138 3.06 -10.65 5.47
N GLU A 139 4.24 -10.33 4.95
CA GLU A 139 4.80 -8.96 5.00
C GLU A 139 5.10 -8.31 3.64
N PRO A 140 5.30 -9.05 2.50
CA PRO A 140 5.75 -8.43 1.27
C PRO A 140 4.85 -7.28 0.79
N THR A 141 3.55 -7.44 0.93
CA THR A 141 2.54 -6.48 0.45
C THR A 141 2.41 -5.23 1.32
N ILE A 142 2.82 -5.26 2.59
CA ILE A 142 2.90 -4.05 3.43
C ILE A 142 3.84 -3.01 2.81
N SER A 143 4.96 -3.47 2.26
CA SER A 143 6.03 -2.60 1.75
C SER A 143 5.62 -1.72 0.56
N VAL A 144 4.58 -2.10 -0.19
CA VAL A 144 4.10 -1.35 -1.36
C VAL A 144 2.95 -0.40 -1.03
N VAL A 145 2.34 -0.49 0.16
CA VAL A 145 1.18 0.33 0.55
C VAL A 145 1.55 1.81 0.63
N ALA A 146 2.51 2.15 1.50
CA ALA A 146 2.94 3.54 1.66
C ALA A 146 3.40 4.17 0.34
N PRO A 147 4.36 3.59 -0.40
CA PRO A 147 4.87 4.23 -1.61
C PRO A 147 3.82 4.37 -2.71
N ALA A 148 2.87 3.44 -2.87
CA ALA A 148 1.78 3.58 -3.81
C ALA A 148 0.87 4.77 -3.45
N VAL A 149 0.51 4.91 -2.17
CA VAL A 149 -0.29 6.04 -1.68
C VAL A 149 0.46 7.36 -1.83
N LEU A 150 1.75 7.41 -1.49
CA LEU A 150 2.55 8.63 -1.62
C LEU A 150 2.71 9.07 -3.07
N ASN A 151 2.88 8.13 -4.00
CA ASN A 151 2.91 8.41 -5.44
C ASN A 151 1.55 8.94 -5.94
N ALA A 152 0.43 8.42 -5.42
CA ALA A 152 -0.91 8.92 -5.74
C ALA A 152 -1.14 10.34 -5.18
N ILE A 153 -0.65 10.64 -3.97
CA ILE A 153 -0.67 12.00 -3.39
C ILE A 153 0.15 12.95 -4.25
N TYR A 154 1.33 12.52 -4.70
CA TYR A 154 2.14 13.33 -5.61
C TYR A 154 1.41 13.63 -6.92
N ALA A 155 0.75 12.63 -7.51
CA ALA A 155 -0.08 12.84 -8.70
C ALA A 155 -1.25 13.81 -8.46
N ALA A 156 -1.81 13.83 -7.24
CA ALA A 156 -2.91 14.71 -6.86
C ALA A 156 -2.46 16.16 -6.59
N THR A 157 -1.29 16.35 -5.98
CA THR A 157 -0.89 17.65 -5.39
C THR A 157 0.34 18.28 -6.05
N GLY A 158 1.11 17.51 -6.82
CA GLY A 158 2.43 17.91 -7.33
C GLY A 158 3.51 18.01 -6.25
N LYS A 159 3.20 17.72 -4.98
CA LYS A 159 4.14 17.84 -3.85
C LYS A 159 4.62 16.46 -3.41
N PRO A 160 5.93 16.17 -3.43
CA PRO A 160 6.47 14.90 -2.93
C PRO A 160 6.43 14.88 -1.40
N VAL A 161 5.86 13.84 -0.83
CA VAL A 161 5.90 13.58 0.61
C VAL A 161 7.18 12.81 0.94
N ARG A 162 7.95 13.27 1.94
CA ARG A 162 9.22 12.68 2.38
C ARG A 162 9.25 12.37 3.88
N GLN A 163 8.12 12.54 4.55
CA GLN A 163 7.99 12.32 5.99
C GLN A 163 6.70 11.53 6.27
N LEU A 164 6.78 10.61 7.20
CA LEU A 164 5.64 9.85 7.75
C LEU A 164 5.64 10.03 9.28
N PRO A 165 4.51 9.84 9.94
CA PRO A 165 3.17 9.58 9.38
C PRO A 165 2.51 10.83 8.77
N LEU A 166 1.54 10.60 7.89
CA LEU A 166 0.87 11.68 7.14
C LEU A 166 0.06 12.63 8.04
N LYS A 167 -0.38 12.20 9.23
CA LYS A 167 -1.04 13.09 10.22
C LYS A 167 -0.20 14.32 10.57
N ASN A 168 1.11 14.25 10.38
CA ASN A 168 2.05 15.35 10.68
C ASN A 168 2.44 16.14 9.43
N VAL A 169 1.83 15.86 8.26
CA VAL A 169 2.22 16.43 6.97
C VAL A 169 1.08 17.26 6.38
N ARG A 170 1.39 18.48 5.96
CA ARG A 170 0.44 19.30 5.20
C ARG A 170 0.53 18.93 3.72
N LEU A 171 -0.57 18.40 3.15
CA LEU A 171 -0.62 17.89 1.78
C LEU A 171 -0.91 18.99 0.73
N VAL A 172 -1.49 20.10 1.12
CA VAL A 172 -1.84 21.26 0.26
C VAL A 172 -1.29 22.56 0.79
#